data_f2025d04bdb7b40471a45e50e28eaf33
#
_entry.id   f2025d04bdb7b40471a45e50e28eaf33
#
_cell.length_a   1.000
_cell.length_b   1.000
_cell.length_c   1.000
_cell.angle_alpha   90.00
_cell.angle_beta   90.00
_cell.angle_gamma   90.00
#
_symmetry.space_group_name_H-M   'P 1'
#
loop_
_entity.id
_entity.type
_entity.pdbx_description
1 polymer ?
#
loop_
_entity_poly.entity_id
_entity_poly.type
_entity_poly.pdbx_seq_one_letter_code
_entity_poly.pdbx_strand_id
1 'polypeptide(L)'
;TLRTPHLPHLQRQARTSHLTACGALHVRKALPRLHTQPHMSNFDHFVGTRPVSEQHAFDVAALTSWLGRHMPGFEGPLTVEMFKGGQSNPTYKLITPSASYVMRAKPGPVAKLLPSAHAIEREFAVMSGLQGTDVPVPRMHVLCEDESVIGRAFYVMECMQGRVLWDQSLPGMTPTERGAIYDEMNRVIAALHTVKFADRGLANYGKPGNYFDRQIGRWSKQYVASITQPIEEMDRLMEWLPAHMPASARDESQVSIVHGDFRLDNLMFHPTEPRVIAVLDWELSTLGHPLADFSYHCMSWHIPAALGRGIAGQDLAALGIPDEDSYIRSYCERTGIATPEALRADWNFYMAYNMFRIAAILQGIAKRVEAGTASSAQAKASGETARPMAQLAWSFAQRG
;
A
#
# COMPACT_ATOMS: atom_id res chain seq x y z
N THR A 1 33.01 59.11 27.57
CA THR A 1 32.49 59.85 28.71
C THR A 1 31.35 59.09 29.33
N LEU A 2 31.69 58.37 30.42
CA LEU A 2 31.18 58.55 31.78
C LEU A 2 29.71 58.15 31.95
N ARG A 3 29.21 57.31 32.84
CA ARG A 3 29.68 56.73 34.13
C ARG A 3 28.64 55.72 34.60
N THR A 4 29.07 54.60 35.13
CA THR A 4 28.36 53.84 36.16
C THR A 4 28.29 54.63 37.49
N PRO A 5 27.35 54.29 38.41
CA PRO A 5 27.78 53.56 39.59
C PRO A 5 26.78 52.58 40.26
N HIS A 6 27.36 51.54 40.84
CA HIS A 6 27.40 51.05 42.22
C HIS A 6 26.12 50.51 42.92
N LEU A 7 26.29 49.22 43.28
CA LEU A 7 25.67 48.52 44.41
C LEU A 7 25.81 49.20 45.79
N PRO A 8 25.03 48.74 46.84
CA PRO A 8 25.73 47.94 47.84
C PRO A 8 24.99 46.69 48.41
N HIS A 9 25.83 45.82 48.94
CA HIS A 9 25.58 44.67 49.82
C HIS A 9 24.87 45.08 51.14
N LEU A 10 24.13 44.05 51.72
CA LEU A 10 24.18 43.82 53.19
C LEU A 10 23.88 42.33 53.51
N GLN A 11 24.80 41.84 54.34
CA GLN A 11 24.86 40.48 54.90
C GLN A 11 24.12 40.37 56.25
N ARG A 12 23.95 39.07 56.67
CA ARG A 12 23.83 38.51 58.04
C ARG A 12 22.39 38.29 58.53
N GLN A 13 22.02 37.24 59.23
CA GLN A 13 22.72 36.28 60.07
C GLN A 13 21.85 35.05 60.35
N ALA A 14 22.51 33.93 60.61
CA ALA A 14 21.96 32.68 61.06
C ALA A 14 21.38 32.73 62.49
N ARG A 15 20.35 31.93 62.77
CA ARG A 15 20.13 31.35 64.09
C ARG A 15 19.52 29.96 63.96
N THR A 16 20.23 29.00 64.49
CA THR A 16 19.87 27.63 64.84
C THR A 16 18.91 27.59 66.00
N SER A 17 17.93 26.72 65.97
CA SER A 17 17.39 26.06 67.16
C SER A 17 16.71 24.72 66.78
N HIS A 18 17.13 23.67 67.46
CA HIS A 18 16.58 22.32 67.50
C HIS A 18 15.16 22.34 68.04
N LEU A 19 14.27 21.41 67.59
CA LEU A 19 13.66 20.34 68.41
C LEU A 19 12.56 19.56 67.68
N THR A 20 12.73 18.28 67.74
CA THR A 20 11.80 17.17 67.97
C THR A 20 10.80 16.74 66.89
N ALA A 21 10.93 15.47 66.59
CA ALA A 21 10.10 14.61 65.78
C ALA A 21 8.62 14.53 66.24
N CYS A 22 7.72 14.48 65.30
CA CYS A 22 6.50 13.69 65.41
C CYS A 22 6.04 13.26 64.03
N GLY A 23 5.82 11.94 63.85
CA GLY A 23 5.53 11.31 62.60
C GLY A 23 4.13 11.67 62.05
N ALA A 24 4.08 11.86 60.77
CA ALA A 24 2.85 11.82 60.01
C ALA A 24 3.08 10.98 58.74
N LEU A 25 2.53 9.76 58.73
CA LEU A 25 2.40 8.92 57.57
C LEU A 25 1.62 9.69 56.46
N HIS A 26 2.31 10.15 55.45
CA HIS A 26 1.66 10.55 54.20
C HIS A 26 1.45 9.31 53.34
N VAL A 27 0.24 8.76 53.41
CA VAL A 27 -0.26 7.82 52.42
C VAL A 27 -0.37 8.57 51.09
N ARG A 28 0.62 8.40 50.19
CA ARG A 28 0.50 8.77 48.79
C ARG A 28 -0.57 7.86 48.17
N LYS A 29 -1.78 8.39 47.99
CA LYS A 29 -2.77 7.79 47.12
C LYS A 29 -2.16 7.72 45.70
N ALA A 30 -1.81 6.51 45.26
CA ALA A 30 -1.51 6.20 43.90
C ALA A 30 -2.74 6.55 43.07
N LEU A 31 -2.62 7.49 42.16
CA LEU A 31 -3.60 7.76 41.09
C LEU A 31 -3.74 6.46 40.28
N PRO A 32 -4.96 6.01 39.98
CA PRO A 32 -5.16 4.83 39.15
C PRO A 32 -4.54 5.14 37.77
N ARG A 33 -3.61 4.27 37.32
CA ARG A 33 -3.21 4.23 35.92
C ARG A 33 -4.47 4.00 35.11
N LEU A 34 -4.88 5.02 34.35
CA LEU A 34 -5.83 4.84 33.28
C LEU A 34 -5.22 3.80 32.33
N HIS A 35 -5.72 2.58 32.40
CA HIS A 35 -5.57 1.62 31.32
C HIS A 35 -6.33 2.22 30.13
N THR A 36 -5.62 2.93 29.27
CA THR A 36 -6.10 3.18 27.91
C THR A 36 -6.19 1.79 27.28
N GLN A 37 -7.41 1.29 27.14
CA GLN A 37 -7.67 0.15 26.27
C GLN A 37 -7.11 0.54 24.90
N PRO A 38 -6.32 -0.32 24.24
CA PRO A 38 -5.88 -0.04 22.91
C PRO A 38 -7.14 0.16 22.05
N HIS A 39 -7.26 1.34 21.43
CA HIS A 39 -8.26 1.56 20.38
C HIS A 39 -8.02 0.49 19.33
N MET A 40 -8.89 -0.51 19.27
CA MET A 40 -8.89 -1.48 18.17
C MET A 40 -9.11 -0.68 16.89
N SER A 41 -8.08 -0.62 16.05
CA SER A 41 -8.21 0.00 14.75
C SER A 41 -9.17 -0.84 13.89
N ASN A 42 -9.91 -0.21 13.00
CA ASN A 42 -10.78 -0.92 12.04
C ASN A 42 -10.02 -1.94 11.17
N PHE A 43 -8.71 -2.03 11.31
CA PHE A 43 -7.80 -2.87 10.51
C PHE A 43 -7.19 -4.04 11.30
N ASP A 44 -7.42 -4.16 12.62
CA ASP A 44 -6.86 -5.23 13.45
C ASP A 44 -7.29 -6.64 13.00
N HIS A 45 -8.41 -6.74 12.29
CA HIS A 45 -8.89 -7.98 11.69
C HIS A 45 -8.04 -8.48 10.51
N PHE A 46 -7.17 -7.63 9.92
CA PHE A 46 -6.24 -8.03 8.87
C PHE A 46 -4.84 -8.37 9.40
N VAL A 47 -4.56 -8.09 10.67
CA VAL A 47 -3.22 -8.27 11.27
C VAL A 47 -3.11 -9.66 11.90
N GLY A 48 -1.94 -10.30 11.71
CA GLY A 48 -1.60 -11.59 12.31
C GLY A 48 -2.05 -12.79 11.47
N THR A 49 -1.95 -13.96 12.10
CA THR A 49 -2.25 -15.26 11.51
C THR A 49 -3.43 -15.95 12.23
N ARG A 50 -3.91 -17.02 11.63
CA ARG A 50 -4.93 -17.92 12.17
C ARG A 50 -4.61 -19.36 11.73
N PRO A 51 -5.18 -20.38 12.37
CA PRO A 51 -5.10 -21.76 11.87
C PRO A 51 -5.60 -21.87 10.44
N VAL A 52 -5.00 -22.77 9.65
CA VAL A 52 -5.44 -23.05 8.28
C VAL A 52 -6.83 -23.67 8.35
N SER A 53 -7.79 -23.07 7.63
CA SER A 53 -9.15 -23.63 7.54
C SER A 53 -9.18 -24.84 6.62
N GLU A 54 -10.17 -25.75 6.79
CA GLU A 54 -10.34 -26.95 5.95
C GLU A 54 -10.35 -26.64 4.45
N GLN A 55 -11.01 -25.56 4.04
CA GLN A 55 -11.08 -25.09 2.67
C GLN A 55 -9.69 -24.78 2.08
N HIS A 56 -8.73 -24.40 2.91
CA HIS A 56 -7.38 -23.98 2.52
C HIS A 56 -6.31 -25.00 2.91
N ALA A 57 -6.71 -26.13 3.48
CA ALA A 57 -5.81 -27.20 3.89
C ALA A 57 -5.12 -27.84 2.68
N PHE A 58 -3.95 -28.40 2.95
CA PHE A 58 -3.12 -29.14 2.00
C PHE A 58 -2.21 -30.10 2.76
N ASP A 59 -1.53 -30.99 2.05
CA ASP A 59 -0.58 -31.94 2.63
C ASP A 59 0.72 -31.25 3.04
N VAL A 60 0.86 -31.01 4.37
CA VAL A 60 2.05 -30.36 4.95
C VAL A 60 3.29 -31.26 4.84
N ALA A 61 3.12 -32.59 4.89
CA ALA A 61 4.25 -33.51 4.76
C ALA A 61 4.81 -33.52 3.33
N ALA A 62 3.92 -33.49 2.33
CA ALA A 62 4.30 -33.36 0.92
C ALA A 62 5.04 -32.03 0.68
N LEU A 63 4.51 -30.89 1.20
CA LEU A 63 5.17 -29.59 1.11
C LEU A 63 6.55 -29.62 1.78
N THR A 64 6.66 -30.17 3.00
CA THR A 64 7.93 -30.26 3.74
C THR A 64 8.98 -31.05 2.94
N SER A 65 8.59 -32.20 2.40
CA SER A 65 9.45 -33.04 1.57
C SER A 65 9.89 -32.33 0.30
N TRP A 66 8.97 -31.60 -0.35
CA TRP A 66 9.28 -30.86 -1.57
C TRP A 66 10.25 -29.69 -1.29
N LEU A 67 10.00 -28.91 -0.24
CA LEU A 67 10.86 -27.79 0.17
C LEU A 67 12.28 -28.27 0.55
N GLY A 68 12.40 -29.39 1.25
CA GLY A 68 13.70 -29.97 1.58
C GLY A 68 14.56 -30.33 0.37
N ARG A 69 13.94 -30.62 -0.77
CA ARG A 69 14.63 -30.95 -2.03
C ARG A 69 14.92 -29.73 -2.90
N HIS A 70 14.11 -28.66 -2.83
CA HIS A 70 14.13 -27.57 -3.80
C HIS A 70 14.53 -26.22 -3.20
N MET A 71 14.53 -26.09 -1.88
CA MET A 71 14.87 -24.84 -1.20
C MET A 71 16.12 -25.03 -0.34
N PRO A 72 17.29 -24.59 -0.81
CA PRO A 72 18.56 -24.73 -0.06
C PRO A 72 18.46 -24.13 1.33
N GLY A 73 18.90 -24.88 2.35
CA GLY A 73 18.88 -24.44 3.75
C GLY A 73 17.53 -24.58 4.44
N PHE A 74 16.53 -25.19 3.80
CA PHE A 74 15.27 -25.51 4.47
C PHE A 74 15.43 -26.77 5.34
N GLU A 75 15.04 -26.61 6.63
CA GLU A 75 15.05 -27.69 7.62
C GLU A 75 13.70 -27.71 8.37
N GLY A 76 13.04 -28.89 8.34
CA GLY A 76 11.80 -29.13 9.10
C GLY A 76 12.06 -29.44 10.58
N PRO A 77 11.01 -29.66 11.38
CA PRO A 77 9.60 -29.81 10.99
C PRO A 77 8.94 -28.46 10.60
N LEU A 78 7.83 -28.54 9.83
CA LEU A 78 7.09 -27.41 9.34
C LEU A 78 5.75 -27.27 10.06
N THR A 79 5.48 -26.08 10.61
CA THR A 79 4.16 -25.64 11.06
C THR A 79 3.63 -24.57 10.12
N VAL A 80 2.33 -24.64 9.80
CA VAL A 80 1.69 -23.72 8.85
C VAL A 80 0.54 -22.97 9.51
N GLU A 81 0.56 -21.66 9.35
CA GLU A 81 -0.52 -20.76 9.72
C GLU A 81 -0.97 -19.97 8.49
N MET A 82 -2.19 -19.44 8.48
CA MET A 82 -2.70 -18.60 7.39
C MET A 82 -2.77 -17.15 7.84
N PHE A 83 -2.28 -16.21 7.01
CA PHE A 83 -2.49 -14.78 7.29
C PHE A 83 -3.97 -14.41 7.21
N LYS A 84 -4.39 -13.47 8.05
CA LYS A 84 -5.77 -12.95 8.06
C LYS A 84 -6.06 -12.05 6.87
N GLY A 85 -5.05 -11.34 6.36
CA GLY A 85 -5.10 -10.54 5.13
C GLY A 85 -4.80 -11.38 3.89
N GLY A 86 -4.92 -10.78 2.70
CA GLY A 86 -4.64 -11.45 1.42
C GLY A 86 -5.86 -12.20 0.90
N GLN A 87 -6.87 -11.45 0.39
CA GLN A 87 -8.13 -12.05 -0.05
C GLN A 87 -8.06 -12.70 -1.43
N SER A 88 -7.13 -12.27 -2.29
CA SER A 88 -7.02 -12.73 -3.68
C SER A 88 -6.31 -14.08 -3.78
N ASN A 89 -5.14 -14.21 -3.18
CA ASN A 89 -4.32 -15.42 -3.15
C ASN A 89 -4.08 -15.84 -1.70
N PRO A 90 -4.40 -17.08 -1.30
CA PRO A 90 -4.14 -17.58 0.04
C PRO A 90 -2.65 -17.43 0.41
N THR A 91 -2.39 -16.78 1.54
CA THR A 91 -1.04 -16.50 2.01
C THR A 91 -0.82 -17.18 3.36
N TYR A 92 0.26 -17.94 3.47
CA TYR A 92 0.57 -18.79 4.62
C TYR A 92 1.91 -18.37 5.23
N LYS A 93 1.99 -18.46 6.55
CA LYS A 93 3.25 -18.40 7.29
C LYS A 93 3.74 -19.83 7.48
N LEU A 94 4.93 -20.09 7.01
CA LEU A 94 5.64 -21.34 7.17
C LEU A 94 6.66 -21.15 8.30
N ILE A 95 6.56 -21.96 9.35
CA ILE A 95 7.36 -21.83 10.56
C ILE A 95 8.20 -23.10 10.73
N THR A 96 9.51 -22.94 10.82
CA THR A 96 10.47 -23.99 11.13
C THR A 96 11.18 -23.65 12.44
N PRO A 97 11.94 -24.57 13.04
CA PRO A 97 12.71 -24.27 14.26
C PRO A 97 13.72 -23.13 14.12
N SER A 98 14.26 -22.93 12.91
CA SER A 98 15.33 -21.96 12.64
C SER A 98 14.87 -20.70 11.92
N ALA A 99 13.72 -20.73 11.22
CA ALA A 99 13.28 -19.63 10.37
C ALA A 99 11.76 -19.59 10.17
N SER A 100 11.29 -18.47 9.63
CA SER A 100 9.92 -18.34 9.12
C SER A 100 9.96 -17.86 7.69
N TYR A 101 8.99 -18.33 6.88
CA TYR A 101 8.84 -17.96 5.49
C TYR A 101 7.38 -17.58 5.22
N VAL A 102 7.13 -16.95 4.09
CA VAL A 102 5.78 -16.71 3.56
C VAL A 102 5.60 -17.53 2.30
N MET A 103 4.52 -18.31 2.25
CA MET A 103 4.09 -19.00 1.03
C MET A 103 2.82 -18.33 0.51
N ARG A 104 2.80 -17.97 -0.76
CA ARG A 104 1.59 -17.52 -1.47
C ARG A 104 1.22 -18.55 -2.52
N ALA A 105 -0.05 -18.95 -2.55
CA ALA A 105 -0.52 -20.03 -3.41
C ALA A 105 -1.74 -19.58 -4.23
N LYS A 106 -1.94 -20.19 -5.40
CA LYS A 106 -3.19 -20.01 -6.15
C LYS A 106 -4.39 -20.45 -5.29
N PRO A 107 -5.57 -19.84 -5.47
CA PRO A 107 -6.79 -20.40 -4.88
C PRO A 107 -6.99 -21.83 -5.29
N GLY A 108 -7.61 -22.64 -4.42
CA GLY A 108 -7.87 -24.06 -4.70
C GLY A 108 -8.84 -24.26 -5.89
N PRO A 109 -8.97 -25.49 -6.37
CA PRO A 109 -9.69 -25.84 -7.62
C PRO A 109 -11.20 -25.51 -7.60
N VAL A 110 -11.77 -25.18 -6.44
CA VAL A 110 -13.19 -24.80 -6.29
C VAL A 110 -13.45 -23.35 -6.72
N ALA A 111 -12.43 -22.51 -6.83
CA ALA A 111 -12.59 -21.13 -7.25
C ALA A 111 -12.72 -21.03 -8.78
N LYS A 112 -13.86 -20.53 -9.28
CA LYS A 112 -13.98 -20.14 -10.70
C LYS A 112 -13.09 -18.94 -10.98
N LEU A 113 -11.87 -19.18 -11.45
CA LEU A 113 -10.88 -18.15 -11.72
C LEU A 113 -11.07 -17.56 -13.12
N LEU A 114 -10.94 -16.25 -13.21
CA LEU A 114 -10.71 -15.58 -14.50
C LEU A 114 -9.30 -15.96 -14.99
N PRO A 115 -9.09 -16.19 -16.28
CA PRO A 115 -7.82 -16.71 -16.83
C PRO A 115 -6.55 -15.89 -16.52
N SER A 116 -6.69 -14.62 -16.12
CA SER A 116 -5.57 -13.72 -15.79
C SER A 116 -5.51 -13.33 -14.31
N ALA A 117 -6.44 -13.78 -13.50
CA ALA A 117 -6.45 -13.54 -12.07
C ALA A 117 -5.57 -14.59 -11.37
N HIS A 118 -4.85 -14.15 -10.33
CA HIS A 118 -4.06 -15.04 -9.47
C HIS A 118 -2.82 -15.68 -10.11
N ALA A 119 -2.16 -14.96 -11.02
CA ALA A 119 -0.92 -15.41 -11.66
C ALA A 119 0.29 -15.24 -10.73
N ILE A 120 0.43 -16.13 -9.74
CA ILE A 120 1.52 -16.07 -8.73
C ILE A 120 2.91 -16.19 -9.35
N GLU A 121 3.05 -16.85 -10.49
CA GLU A 121 4.27 -16.92 -11.29
C GLU A 121 4.73 -15.53 -11.76
N ARG A 122 3.79 -14.62 -12.03
CA ARG A 122 4.09 -13.24 -12.40
C ARG A 122 4.58 -12.44 -11.19
N GLU A 123 3.94 -12.62 -10.03
CA GLU A 123 4.38 -11.99 -8.78
C GLU A 123 5.80 -12.46 -8.42
N PHE A 124 6.07 -13.76 -8.51
CA PHE A 124 7.40 -14.33 -8.30
C PHE A 124 8.43 -13.74 -9.28
N ALA A 125 8.10 -13.65 -10.56
CA ALA A 125 9.01 -13.13 -11.59
C ALA A 125 9.39 -11.67 -11.34
N VAL A 126 8.42 -10.78 -11.05
CA VAL A 126 8.71 -9.36 -10.82
C VAL A 126 9.54 -9.16 -9.56
N MET A 127 9.18 -9.79 -8.45
CA MET A 127 9.95 -9.67 -7.21
C MET A 127 11.35 -10.25 -7.36
N SER A 128 11.51 -11.37 -8.08
CA SER A 128 12.84 -11.93 -8.39
C SER A 128 13.70 -10.97 -9.24
N GLY A 129 13.10 -10.35 -10.26
CA GLY A 129 13.79 -9.37 -11.10
C GLY A 129 14.17 -8.09 -10.36
N LEU A 130 13.41 -7.70 -9.36
CA LEU A 130 13.66 -6.51 -8.53
C LEU A 130 14.71 -6.74 -7.43
N GLN A 131 15.11 -7.97 -7.17
CA GLN A 131 16.13 -8.23 -6.16
C GLN A 131 17.45 -7.55 -6.50
N GLY A 132 18.06 -6.90 -5.50
CA GLY A 132 19.30 -6.14 -5.67
C GLY A 132 19.15 -4.82 -6.43
N THR A 133 17.92 -4.31 -6.57
CA THR A 133 17.61 -2.93 -6.97
C THR A 133 17.29 -2.08 -5.75
N ASP A 134 17.06 -0.77 -5.96
CA ASP A 134 16.62 0.15 -4.89
C ASP A 134 15.14 -0.01 -4.51
N VAL A 135 14.41 -0.91 -5.18
CA VAL A 135 13.04 -1.29 -4.85
C VAL A 135 13.07 -2.42 -3.83
N PRO A 136 12.62 -2.20 -2.59
CA PRO A 136 12.64 -3.23 -1.57
C PRO A 136 11.58 -4.29 -1.85
N VAL A 137 12.01 -5.54 -1.95
CA VAL A 137 11.14 -6.72 -2.10
C VAL A 137 11.65 -7.84 -1.19
N PRO A 138 10.76 -8.73 -0.70
CA PRO A 138 11.18 -9.92 0.03
C PRO A 138 12.12 -10.79 -0.81
N ARG A 139 13.08 -11.44 -0.18
CA ARG A 139 13.92 -12.43 -0.88
C ARG A 139 13.04 -13.57 -1.37
N MET A 140 13.10 -13.85 -2.67
CA MET A 140 12.40 -14.97 -3.29
C MET A 140 13.23 -16.24 -3.14
N HIS A 141 12.60 -17.33 -2.68
CA HIS A 141 13.28 -18.60 -2.46
C HIS A 141 12.99 -19.59 -3.59
N VAL A 142 11.74 -19.90 -3.82
CA VAL A 142 11.36 -20.95 -4.80
C VAL A 142 9.93 -20.74 -5.33
N LEU A 143 9.72 -21.10 -6.60
CA LEU A 143 8.42 -21.22 -7.24
C LEU A 143 8.15 -22.70 -7.53
N CYS A 144 6.95 -23.17 -7.21
CA CYS A 144 6.45 -24.48 -7.56
C CYS A 144 5.22 -24.34 -8.45
N GLU A 145 5.34 -24.74 -9.71
CA GLU A 145 4.24 -24.77 -10.67
C GLU A 145 3.59 -26.18 -10.76
N ASP A 146 4.19 -27.16 -10.09
CA ASP A 146 3.66 -28.52 -10.00
C ASP A 146 2.52 -28.59 -8.97
N GLU A 147 1.29 -28.58 -9.47
CA GLU A 147 0.10 -28.64 -8.64
C GLU A 147 -0.06 -29.99 -7.89
N SER A 148 0.67 -31.04 -8.27
CA SER A 148 0.58 -32.34 -7.59
C SER A 148 1.15 -32.31 -6.17
N VAL A 149 1.96 -31.30 -5.81
CA VAL A 149 2.61 -31.19 -4.50
C VAL A 149 1.61 -30.87 -3.40
N ILE A 150 0.80 -29.81 -3.59
CA ILE A 150 -0.20 -29.35 -2.59
C ILE A 150 -1.57 -29.03 -3.21
N GLY A 151 -1.85 -29.53 -4.42
CA GLY A 151 -3.10 -29.28 -5.14
C GLY A 151 -3.19 -27.93 -5.84
N ARG A 152 -2.10 -27.14 -5.83
CA ARG A 152 -2.03 -25.80 -6.43
C ARG A 152 -0.60 -25.30 -6.56
N ALA A 153 -0.34 -24.45 -7.53
CA ALA A 153 0.95 -23.77 -7.66
C ALA A 153 1.17 -22.77 -6.49
N PHE A 154 2.44 -22.58 -6.09
CA PHE A 154 2.81 -21.68 -4.98
C PHE A 154 4.23 -21.14 -5.15
N TYR A 155 4.55 -20.06 -4.45
CA TYR A 155 5.93 -19.64 -4.24
C TYR A 155 6.21 -19.40 -2.77
N VAL A 156 7.50 -19.44 -2.41
CA VAL A 156 7.98 -19.16 -1.06
C VAL A 156 8.94 -17.98 -1.10
N MET A 157 8.74 -17.07 -0.16
CA MET A 157 9.56 -15.88 0.04
C MET A 157 9.93 -15.68 1.51
N GLU A 158 10.85 -14.78 1.76
CA GLU A 158 11.25 -14.35 3.09
C GLU A 158 10.05 -13.83 3.90
N CYS A 159 10.02 -14.16 5.19
CA CYS A 159 9.05 -13.61 6.14
C CYS A 159 9.60 -12.33 6.76
N MET A 160 9.30 -11.21 6.16
CA MET A 160 9.74 -9.90 6.63
C MET A 160 9.06 -9.52 7.96
N GLN A 161 9.80 -8.82 8.82
CA GLN A 161 9.27 -8.26 10.07
C GLN A 161 9.22 -6.74 9.94
N GLY A 162 8.01 -6.17 9.96
CA GLY A 162 7.83 -4.75 9.75
C GLY A 162 6.43 -4.26 10.15
N ARG A 163 6.17 -2.98 9.86
CA ARG A 163 4.89 -2.31 10.08
C ARG A 163 4.18 -2.08 8.75
N VAL A 164 2.91 -2.43 8.67
CA VAL A 164 2.01 -1.98 7.60
C VAL A 164 1.15 -0.85 8.16
N LEU A 165 1.13 0.27 7.47
CA LEU A 165 0.42 1.48 7.88
C LEU A 165 -0.85 1.61 7.02
N TRP A 166 -1.99 1.79 7.67
CA TRP A 166 -3.31 1.73 7.01
C TRP A 166 -3.94 3.11 6.80
N ASP A 167 -3.69 4.04 7.73
CA ASP A 167 -4.27 5.37 7.71
C ASP A 167 -3.26 6.38 7.13
N GLN A 168 -3.63 7.00 6.04
CA GLN A 168 -2.81 7.97 5.31
C GLN A 168 -2.44 9.20 6.17
N SER A 169 -3.23 9.54 7.19
CA SER A 169 -2.90 10.64 8.11
C SER A 169 -1.83 10.27 9.13
N LEU A 170 -1.46 8.98 9.22
CA LEU A 170 -0.44 8.44 10.12
C LEU A 170 -0.65 8.88 11.58
N PRO A 171 -1.80 8.54 12.19
CA PRO A 171 -2.12 8.97 13.54
C PRO A 171 -1.07 8.49 14.54
N GLY A 172 -0.80 9.33 15.54
CA GLY A 172 0.20 9.05 16.58
C GLY A 172 1.65 9.38 16.20
N MET A 173 1.93 9.70 14.93
CA MET A 173 3.27 10.12 14.47
C MET A 173 3.46 11.63 14.60
N THR A 174 4.69 12.07 14.76
CA THR A 174 5.08 13.49 14.69
C THR A 174 5.07 13.99 13.24
N PRO A 175 4.99 15.30 13.00
CA PRO A 175 5.10 15.88 11.67
C PRO A 175 6.37 15.43 10.90
N THR A 176 7.50 15.37 11.59
CA THR A 176 8.77 14.91 11.00
C THR A 176 8.72 13.45 10.57
N GLU A 177 8.14 12.57 11.39
CA GLU A 177 7.97 11.15 11.03
C GLU A 177 7.04 10.98 9.84
N ARG A 178 5.93 11.72 9.79
CA ARG A 178 5.02 11.68 8.63
C ARG A 178 5.72 12.13 7.36
N GLY A 179 6.43 13.26 7.39
CA GLY A 179 7.20 13.73 6.25
C GLY A 179 8.20 12.70 5.74
N ALA A 180 8.91 12.03 6.66
CA ALA A 180 9.86 10.98 6.30
C ALA A 180 9.21 9.73 5.69
N ILE A 181 8.01 9.32 6.16
CA ILE A 181 7.23 8.23 5.57
C ILE A 181 6.81 8.59 4.13
N TYR A 182 6.28 9.79 3.91
CA TYR A 182 5.86 10.23 2.58
C TYR A 182 7.05 10.40 1.63
N ASP A 183 8.19 10.88 2.11
CA ASP A 183 9.42 10.99 1.31
C ASP A 183 9.94 9.61 0.89
N GLU A 184 9.91 8.64 1.79
CA GLU A 184 10.31 7.26 1.49
C GLU A 184 9.34 6.58 0.50
N MET A 185 8.02 6.80 0.60
CA MET A 185 7.08 6.32 -0.41
C MET A 185 7.39 6.88 -1.80
N ASN A 186 7.69 8.18 -1.87
CA ASN A 186 8.10 8.84 -3.12
C ASN A 186 9.40 8.24 -3.67
N ARG A 187 10.40 8.01 -2.82
CA ARG A 187 11.66 7.38 -3.19
C ARG A 187 11.44 5.99 -3.79
N VAL A 188 10.60 5.18 -3.16
CA VAL A 188 10.38 3.79 -3.59
C VAL A 188 9.63 3.71 -4.92
N ILE A 189 8.58 4.52 -5.12
CA ILE A 189 7.87 4.53 -6.42
C ILE A 189 8.74 5.10 -7.54
N ALA A 190 9.58 6.11 -7.25
CA ALA A 190 10.55 6.64 -8.20
C ALA A 190 11.60 5.59 -8.56
N ALA A 191 12.12 4.85 -7.57
CA ALA A 191 13.04 3.75 -7.81
C ALA A 191 12.41 2.67 -8.69
N LEU A 192 11.14 2.31 -8.45
CA LEU A 192 10.43 1.33 -9.26
C LEU A 192 10.34 1.76 -10.74
N HIS A 193 9.98 3.02 -10.97
CA HIS A 193 9.79 3.54 -12.32
C HIS A 193 11.09 3.76 -13.11
N THR A 194 12.24 3.79 -12.43
CA THR A 194 13.56 3.95 -13.05
C THR A 194 14.32 2.64 -13.21
N VAL A 195 13.76 1.49 -12.77
CA VAL A 195 14.37 0.18 -12.98
C VAL A 195 14.50 -0.12 -14.48
N LYS A 196 15.69 -0.49 -14.91
CA LYS A 196 15.95 -1.00 -16.27
C LYS A 196 15.44 -2.45 -16.36
N PHE A 197 14.13 -2.60 -16.50
CA PHE A 197 13.43 -3.88 -16.41
C PHE A 197 13.91 -4.94 -17.42
N ALA A 198 14.39 -4.52 -18.59
CA ALA A 198 14.92 -5.44 -19.59
C ALA A 198 16.18 -6.17 -19.08
N ASP A 199 17.05 -5.46 -18.33
CA ASP A 199 18.28 -6.01 -17.75
C ASP A 199 17.99 -6.95 -16.56
N ARG A 200 16.74 -6.99 -16.12
CA ARG A 200 16.24 -7.81 -14.99
C ARG A 200 15.43 -9.02 -15.42
N GLY A 201 15.47 -9.39 -16.69
CA GLY A 201 14.68 -10.51 -17.23
C GLY A 201 13.19 -10.21 -17.38
N LEU A 202 12.78 -8.94 -17.26
CA LEU A 202 11.38 -8.52 -17.27
C LEU A 202 10.94 -7.87 -18.59
N ALA A 203 11.74 -8.01 -19.68
CA ALA A 203 11.40 -7.44 -20.99
C ALA A 203 10.01 -7.86 -21.52
N ASN A 204 9.59 -9.08 -21.20
CA ASN A 204 8.29 -9.66 -21.61
C ASN A 204 7.25 -9.67 -20.47
N TYR A 205 7.47 -8.92 -19.40
CA TYR A 205 6.59 -8.92 -18.22
C TYR A 205 5.21 -8.32 -18.49
N GLY A 206 5.06 -7.51 -19.53
CA GLY A 206 3.79 -6.90 -19.95
C GLY A 206 3.84 -6.49 -21.41
N LYS A 207 2.74 -5.96 -21.90
CA LYS A 207 2.66 -5.39 -23.26
C LYS A 207 3.01 -3.91 -23.19
N PRO A 208 4.12 -3.46 -23.75
CA PRO A 208 4.43 -2.04 -23.88
C PRO A 208 3.46 -1.34 -24.86
N GLY A 209 3.45 -0.02 -24.84
CA GLY A 209 2.68 0.83 -25.75
C GLY A 209 1.18 0.86 -25.49
N ASN A 210 0.52 1.93 -25.91
CA ASN A 210 -0.93 2.15 -25.83
C ASN A 210 -1.54 1.82 -24.44
N TYR A 211 -0.80 2.14 -23.36
CA TYR A 211 -1.20 1.72 -22.02
C TYR A 211 -2.56 2.30 -21.63
N PHE A 212 -2.74 3.62 -21.77
CA PHE A 212 -3.99 4.28 -21.37
C PHE A 212 -5.18 3.85 -22.22
N ASP A 213 -5.02 3.73 -23.55
CA ASP A 213 -6.12 3.25 -24.44
C ASP A 213 -6.61 1.87 -24.00
N ARG A 214 -5.66 0.95 -23.74
CA ARG A 214 -6.02 -0.42 -23.27
C ARG A 214 -6.70 -0.40 -21.91
N GLN A 215 -6.22 0.43 -20.99
CA GLN A 215 -6.78 0.49 -19.63
C GLN A 215 -8.15 1.18 -19.63
N ILE A 216 -8.31 2.29 -20.33
CA ILE A 216 -9.61 2.98 -20.49
C ILE A 216 -10.63 2.00 -21.09
N GLY A 217 -10.27 1.34 -22.19
CA GLY A 217 -11.15 0.37 -22.83
C GLY A 217 -11.49 -0.82 -21.96
N ARG A 218 -10.53 -1.33 -21.14
CA ARG A 218 -10.76 -2.41 -20.18
C ARG A 218 -11.75 -1.99 -19.10
N TRP A 219 -11.52 -0.84 -18.48
CA TRP A 219 -12.34 -0.38 -17.35
C TRP A 219 -13.74 0.08 -17.80
N SER A 220 -13.86 0.65 -19.01
CA SER A 220 -15.15 0.92 -19.64
C SER A 220 -15.97 -0.35 -19.84
N LYS A 221 -15.36 -1.40 -20.39
CA LYS A 221 -16.04 -2.69 -20.56
C LYS A 221 -16.45 -3.30 -19.21
N GLN A 222 -15.57 -3.22 -18.20
CA GLN A 222 -15.87 -3.73 -16.87
C GLN A 222 -17.01 -2.96 -16.21
N TYR A 223 -17.02 -1.63 -16.31
CA TYR A 223 -18.10 -0.79 -15.80
C TYR A 223 -19.42 -1.17 -16.48
N VAL A 224 -19.48 -1.18 -17.80
CA VAL A 224 -20.71 -1.52 -18.55
C VAL A 224 -21.24 -2.89 -18.16
N ALA A 225 -20.37 -3.89 -17.99
CA ALA A 225 -20.76 -5.26 -17.57
C ALA A 225 -21.26 -5.33 -16.11
N SER A 226 -20.96 -4.31 -15.29
CA SER A 226 -21.27 -4.31 -13.85
C SER A 226 -22.28 -3.25 -13.43
N ILE A 227 -22.91 -2.54 -14.36
CA ILE A 227 -23.90 -1.51 -14.03
C ILE A 227 -25.06 -2.11 -13.22
N THR A 228 -25.31 -1.54 -12.04
CA THR A 228 -26.50 -1.78 -11.22
C THR A 228 -27.47 -0.60 -11.33
N GLN A 229 -26.90 0.59 -11.33
CA GLN A 229 -27.62 1.86 -11.59
C GLN A 229 -26.71 2.73 -12.48
N PRO A 230 -27.27 3.43 -13.50
CA PRO A 230 -26.50 4.33 -14.33
C PRO A 230 -25.80 5.42 -13.52
N ILE A 231 -24.56 5.70 -13.85
CA ILE A 231 -23.75 6.79 -13.29
C ILE A 231 -23.36 7.67 -14.47
N GLU A 232 -24.03 8.80 -14.63
CA GLU A 232 -23.87 9.70 -15.78
C GLU A 232 -22.42 10.17 -15.96
N GLU A 233 -21.74 10.42 -14.84
CA GLU A 233 -20.33 10.84 -14.85
C GLU A 233 -19.42 9.74 -15.45
N MET A 234 -19.75 8.47 -15.27
CA MET A 234 -19.00 7.36 -15.88
C MET A 234 -19.21 7.32 -17.40
N ASP A 235 -20.43 7.55 -17.87
CA ASP A 235 -20.72 7.60 -19.32
C ASP A 235 -19.96 8.76 -19.97
N ARG A 236 -19.96 9.94 -19.37
CA ARG A 236 -19.19 11.11 -19.81
C ARG A 236 -17.67 10.84 -19.80
N LEU A 237 -17.16 10.18 -18.77
CA LEU A 237 -15.72 9.86 -18.65
C LEU A 237 -15.26 8.85 -19.72
N MET A 238 -16.11 7.88 -20.07
CA MET A 238 -15.80 6.92 -21.15
C MET A 238 -15.63 7.61 -22.52
N GLU A 239 -16.31 8.73 -22.74
CA GLU A 239 -16.17 9.54 -23.95
C GLU A 239 -15.01 10.55 -23.82
N TRP A 240 -14.90 11.21 -22.67
CA TRP A 240 -13.94 12.28 -22.44
C TRP A 240 -12.49 11.79 -22.41
N LEU A 241 -12.21 10.69 -21.70
CA LEU A 241 -10.85 10.20 -21.50
C LEU A 241 -10.10 9.89 -22.80
N PRO A 242 -10.66 9.14 -23.78
CA PRO A 242 -9.95 8.92 -25.04
C PRO A 242 -9.82 10.20 -25.90
N ALA A 243 -10.79 11.14 -25.80
CA ALA A 243 -10.78 12.37 -26.57
C ALA A 243 -9.76 13.40 -26.03
N HIS A 244 -9.47 13.39 -24.72
CA HIS A 244 -8.62 14.38 -24.05
C HIS A 244 -7.29 13.78 -23.55
N MET A 245 -6.90 12.62 -24.08
CA MET A 245 -5.62 12.00 -23.72
C MET A 245 -4.45 12.88 -24.16
N PRO A 246 -3.60 13.36 -23.22
CA PRO A 246 -2.49 14.25 -23.56
C PRO A 246 -1.36 13.52 -24.29
N ALA A 247 -0.47 14.29 -24.91
CA ALA A 247 0.69 13.76 -25.62
C ALA A 247 1.60 12.94 -24.67
N SER A 248 1.76 13.38 -23.44
CA SER A 248 2.54 12.65 -22.41
C SER A 248 2.00 11.25 -22.13
N ALA A 249 0.66 11.06 -22.12
CA ALA A 249 0.02 9.77 -21.92
C ALA A 249 0.09 8.86 -23.17
N ARG A 250 0.35 9.44 -24.35
CA ARG A 250 0.53 8.72 -25.63
C ARG A 250 1.99 8.38 -25.92
N ASP A 251 2.91 8.83 -25.08
CA ASP A 251 4.34 8.59 -25.26
C ASP A 251 4.68 7.12 -24.97
N GLU A 252 4.79 6.33 -26.01
CA GLU A 252 5.11 4.90 -25.93
C GLU A 252 6.55 4.61 -25.44
N SER A 253 7.42 5.63 -25.40
CA SER A 253 8.77 5.49 -24.82
C SER A 253 8.74 5.45 -23.30
N GLN A 254 7.67 5.96 -22.68
CA GLN A 254 7.46 5.99 -21.25
C GLN A 254 6.93 4.64 -20.73
N VAL A 255 7.83 3.66 -20.65
CA VAL A 255 7.52 2.32 -20.15
C VAL A 255 8.36 2.00 -18.92
N SER A 256 7.68 1.61 -17.85
CA SER A 256 8.31 1.14 -16.63
C SER A 256 7.60 -0.09 -16.07
N ILE A 257 8.17 -0.70 -15.03
CA ILE A 257 7.39 -1.59 -14.15
C ILE A 257 6.44 -0.70 -13.36
N VAL A 258 5.14 -0.94 -13.47
CA VAL A 258 4.11 -0.31 -12.65
C VAL A 258 3.56 -1.32 -11.66
N HIS A 259 3.35 -0.89 -10.42
CA HIS A 259 2.75 -1.72 -9.38
C HIS A 259 1.25 -1.93 -9.61
N GLY A 260 0.58 -0.89 -10.06
CA GLY A 260 -0.85 -0.88 -10.33
C GLY A 260 -1.75 -0.70 -9.12
N ASP A 261 -1.20 -0.80 -7.89
CA ASP A 261 -1.88 -0.52 -6.62
C ASP A 261 -0.88 0.00 -5.56
N PHE A 262 -0.01 0.93 -5.96
CA PHE A 262 1.00 1.48 -5.04
C PHE A 262 0.36 2.39 -4.00
N ARG A 263 0.26 1.90 -2.77
CA ARG A 263 -0.41 2.57 -1.64
C ARG A 263 0.33 2.31 -0.34
N LEU A 264 0.09 3.17 0.65
CA LEU A 264 0.69 3.07 1.99
C LEU A 264 0.53 1.67 2.62
N ASP A 265 -0.64 1.07 2.50
CA ASP A 265 -0.95 -0.25 3.08
C ASP A 265 -0.44 -1.44 2.27
N ASN A 266 0.14 -1.19 1.08
CA ASN A 266 0.92 -2.16 0.31
C ASN A 266 2.43 -2.00 0.51
N LEU A 267 2.85 -1.21 1.50
CA LEU A 267 4.24 -1.00 1.87
C LEU A 267 4.49 -1.49 3.30
N MET A 268 5.51 -2.30 3.46
CA MET A 268 5.99 -2.70 4.78
C MET A 268 7.18 -1.84 5.18
N PHE A 269 7.02 -1.11 6.27
CA PHE A 269 8.07 -0.27 6.84
C PHE A 269 8.89 -1.02 7.88
N HIS A 270 10.12 -0.62 8.06
CA HIS A 270 10.97 -1.08 9.15
C HIS A 270 10.26 -0.89 10.52
N PRO A 271 10.49 -1.75 11.53
CA PRO A 271 9.79 -1.64 12.82
C PRO A 271 9.87 -0.27 13.48
N THR A 272 10.98 0.45 13.32
CA THR A 272 11.24 1.73 14.01
C THR A 272 11.63 2.89 13.09
N GLU A 273 12.10 2.60 11.85
CA GLU A 273 12.55 3.60 10.89
C GLU A 273 11.46 3.93 9.86
N PRO A 274 11.51 5.09 9.20
CA PRO A 274 10.58 5.43 8.11
C PRO A 274 10.88 4.70 6.80
N ARG A 275 11.84 3.77 6.79
CA ARG A 275 12.33 3.06 5.63
C ARG A 275 11.40 1.91 5.23
N VAL A 276 11.00 1.84 3.98
CA VAL A 276 10.30 0.69 3.39
C VAL A 276 11.25 -0.49 3.26
N ILE A 277 10.84 -1.65 3.74
CA ILE A 277 11.59 -2.91 3.65
C ILE A 277 11.00 -3.90 2.66
N ALA A 278 9.71 -3.74 2.32
CA ALA A 278 9.09 -4.53 1.26
C ALA A 278 7.92 -3.79 0.61
N VAL A 279 7.81 -3.86 -0.71
CA VAL A 279 6.60 -3.56 -1.46
C VAL A 279 5.82 -4.87 -1.61
N LEU A 280 4.54 -4.84 -1.28
CA LEU A 280 3.64 -6.00 -1.21
C LEU A 280 2.59 -5.94 -2.32
N ASP A 281 1.96 -7.07 -2.60
CA ASP A 281 0.78 -7.20 -3.48
C ASP A 281 1.00 -6.81 -4.95
N TRP A 282 1.88 -7.57 -5.61
CA TRP A 282 2.29 -7.37 -7.00
C TRP A 282 1.31 -7.94 -8.04
N GLU A 283 0.12 -8.38 -7.65
CA GLU A 283 -0.82 -9.07 -8.54
C GLU A 283 -1.30 -8.22 -9.73
N LEU A 284 -1.32 -6.88 -9.60
CA LEU A 284 -1.71 -5.95 -10.65
C LEU A 284 -0.53 -5.39 -11.45
N SER A 285 0.69 -5.76 -11.07
CA SER A 285 1.90 -5.21 -11.69
C SER A 285 2.07 -5.65 -13.15
N THR A 286 2.64 -4.76 -13.96
CA THR A 286 2.88 -4.99 -15.38
C THR A 286 3.91 -4.01 -15.92
N LEU A 287 4.29 -4.13 -17.19
CA LEU A 287 4.88 -3.01 -17.91
C LEU A 287 3.79 -2.01 -18.29
N GLY A 288 3.98 -0.75 -17.92
CA GLY A 288 3.00 0.29 -18.11
C GLY A 288 3.57 1.70 -18.07
N HIS A 289 2.69 2.67 -18.09
CA HIS A 289 3.09 4.07 -18.07
C HIS A 289 3.33 4.53 -16.62
N PRO A 290 4.51 5.03 -16.26
CA PRO A 290 4.85 5.37 -14.86
C PRO A 290 3.91 6.42 -14.26
N LEU A 291 3.45 7.39 -15.06
CA LEU A 291 2.56 8.43 -14.56
C LEU A 291 1.14 7.90 -14.23
N ALA A 292 0.72 6.77 -14.80
CA ALA A 292 -0.52 6.11 -14.39
C ALA A 292 -0.44 5.55 -12.97
N ASP A 293 0.72 5.04 -12.59
CA ASP A 293 0.98 4.47 -11.26
C ASP A 293 1.24 5.57 -10.21
N PHE A 294 2.06 6.56 -10.57
CA PHE A 294 2.34 7.69 -9.69
C PHE A 294 1.09 8.52 -9.38
N SER A 295 0.28 8.84 -10.40
CA SER A 295 -0.96 9.59 -10.18
C SER A 295 -2.01 8.76 -9.44
N TYR A 296 -2.02 7.42 -9.57
CA TYR A 296 -2.84 6.55 -8.74
C TYR A 296 -2.47 6.71 -7.25
N HIS A 297 -1.20 6.69 -6.94
CA HIS A 297 -0.71 6.91 -5.58
C HIS A 297 -1.13 8.29 -5.04
N CYS A 298 -1.06 9.33 -5.87
CA CYS A 298 -1.42 10.70 -5.50
C CYS A 298 -2.94 10.94 -5.34
N MET A 299 -3.81 10.03 -5.74
CA MET A 299 -5.26 10.21 -5.53
C MET A 299 -5.63 10.46 -4.07
N SER A 300 -4.83 9.97 -3.11
CA SER A 300 -5.10 10.14 -1.68
C SER A 300 -5.19 11.61 -1.24
N TRP A 301 -4.49 12.53 -1.92
CA TRP A 301 -4.59 13.97 -1.65
C TRP A 301 -5.97 14.58 -1.98
N HIS A 302 -6.73 13.90 -2.86
CA HIS A 302 -8.02 14.38 -3.38
C HIS A 302 -9.22 13.60 -2.86
N ILE A 303 -9.01 12.43 -2.31
CA ILE A 303 -10.08 11.58 -1.80
C ILE A 303 -10.36 11.98 -0.33
N PRO A 304 -11.60 12.40 0.01
CA PRO A 304 -11.99 12.61 1.40
C PRO A 304 -11.90 11.30 2.21
N ALA A 305 -11.51 11.41 3.48
CA ALA A 305 -11.41 10.25 4.38
C ALA A 305 -12.72 9.45 4.46
N ALA A 306 -13.88 10.11 4.32
CA ALA A 306 -15.19 9.48 4.31
C ALA A 306 -15.45 8.57 3.10
N LEU A 307 -14.73 8.79 1.99
CA LEU A 307 -14.84 7.95 0.78
C LEU A 307 -13.79 6.83 0.73
N GLY A 308 -12.94 6.71 1.75
CA GLY A 308 -11.94 5.68 1.81
C GLY A 308 -10.61 6.15 2.43
N ARG A 309 -9.51 5.85 1.77
CA ARG A 309 -8.14 6.06 2.28
C ARG A 309 -7.53 7.36 1.77
N GLY A 310 -8.20 8.48 2.00
CA GLY A 310 -7.75 9.78 1.54
C GLY A 310 -7.44 10.74 2.68
N ILE A 311 -6.77 11.86 2.34
CA ILE A 311 -6.38 12.94 3.23
C ILE A 311 -6.90 14.31 2.78
N ALA A 312 -7.79 14.34 1.79
CA ALA A 312 -8.38 15.58 1.33
C ALA A 312 -9.09 16.33 2.47
N GLY A 313 -8.86 17.64 2.55
CA GLY A 313 -9.46 18.51 3.55
C GLY A 313 -8.75 18.52 4.91
N GLN A 314 -7.64 17.77 5.07
CA GLN A 314 -6.82 17.85 6.27
C GLN A 314 -5.79 18.99 6.17
N ASP A 315 -5.35 19.51 7.30
CA ASP A 315 -4.25 20.47 7.37
C ASP A 315 -2.90 19.73 7.22
N LEU A 316 -2.52 19.53 5.96
CA LEU A 316 -1.30 18.77 5.62
C LEU A 316 -0.04 19.42 6.19
N ALA A 317 0.01 20.77 6.23
CA ALA A 317 1.15 21.49 6.76
C ALA A 317 1.31 21.24 8.27
N ALA A 318 0.23 21.31 9.04
CA ALA A 318 0.24 20.98 10.47
C ALA A 318 0.57 19.51 10.73
N LEU A 319 0.15 18.62 9.83
CA LEU A 319 0.48 17.19 9.91
C LEU A 319 1.93 16.89 9.51
N GLY A 320 2.63 17.78 8.80
CA GLY A 320 3.95 17.53 8.22
C GLY A 320 3.91 16.59 7.00
N ILE A 321 2.75 16.46 6.38
CA ILE A 321 2.57 15.73 5.12
C ILE A 321 2.85 16.72 3.98
N PRO A 322 3.68 16.37 2.97
CA PRO A 322 3.95 17.26 1.85
C PRO A 322 2.66 17.58 1.08
N ASP A 323 2.54 18.81 0.58
CA ASP A 323 1.54 19.12 -0.42
C ASP A 323 1.84 18.36 -1.73
N GLU A 324 0.82 18.24 -2.57
CA GLU A 324 0.93 17.46 -3.81
C GLU A 324 1.96 18.07 -4.78
N ASP A 325 2.11 19.40 -4.84
CA ASP A 325 3.07 20.05 -5.72
C ASP A 325 4.51 19.73 -5.33
N SER A 326 4.80 19.78 -4.04
CA SER A 326 6.11 19.37 -3.49
C SER A 326 6.38 17.89 -3.72
N TYR A 327 5.36 17.06 -3.59
CA TYR A 327 5.45 15.62 -3.79
C TYR A 327 5.70 15.25 -5.26
N ILE A 328 5.02 15.91 -6.20
CA ILE A 328 5.26 15.80 -7.64
C ILE A 328 6.67 16.24 -8.01
N ARG A 329 7.13 17.39 -7.47
CA ARG A 329 8.48 17.90 -7.72
C ARG A 329 9.54 16.88 -7.32
N SER A 330 9.44 16.32 -6.11
CA SER A 330 10.37 15.30 -5.62
C SER A 330 10.39 14.05 -6.51
N TYR A 331 9.24 13.62 -7.01
CA TYR A 331 9.16 12.49 -7.94
C TYR A 331 9.83 12.81 -9.28
N CYS A 332 9.55 13.98 -9.86
CA CYS A 332 10.17 14.42 -11.11
C CYS A 332 11.69 14.53 -10.99
N GLU A 333 12.19 15.10 -9.88
CA GLU A 333 13.63 15.20 -9.60
C GLU A 333 14.30 13.83 -9.49
N ARG A 334 13.64 12.86 -8.88
CA ARG A 334 14.17 11.49 -8.70
C ARG A 334 14.15 10.68 -9.98
N THR A 335 13.16 10.90 -10.83
CA THR A 335 12.96 10.04 -12.02
C THR A 335 13.46 10.66 -13.32
N GLY A 336 13.41 11.98 -13.46
CA GLY A 336 13.66 12.67 -14.71
C GLY A 336 12.63 12.39 -15.83
N ILE A 337 11.50 11.75 -15.51
CA ILE A 337 10.47 11.34 -16.48
C ILE A 337 9.75 12.56 -17.09
N ALA A 338 9.53 13.61 -16.30
CA ALA A 338 8.88 14.84 -16.71
C ALA A 338 9.38 16.02 -15.86
N THR A 339 9.19 17.25 -16.33
CA THR A 339 9.28 18.41 -15.44
C THR A 339 8.01 18.54 -14.61
N PRO A 340 8.07 19.13 -13.40
CA PRO A 340 6.87 19.36 -12.58
C PRO A 340 5.77 20.14 -13.30
N GLU A 341 6.15 21.14 -14.10
CA GLU A 341 5.23 21.99 -14.87
C GLU A 341 4.52 21.20 -15.98
N ALA A 342 5.28 20.39 -16.74
CA ALA A 342 4.72 19.54 -17.79
C ALA A 342 3.77 18.50 -17.21
N LEU A 343 4.14 17.86 -16.07
CA LEU A 343 3.27 16.90 -15.41
C LEU A 343 2.00 17.56 -14.86
N ARG A 344 2.12 18.78 -14.31
CA ARG A 344 0.95 19.53 -13.82
C ARG A 344 -0.02 19.93 -14.92
N ALA A 345 0.47 20.26 -16.11
CA ALA A 345 -0.39 20.60 -17.24
C ALA A 345 -1.35 19.46 -17.60
N ASP A 346 -0.91 18.20 -17.47
CA ASP A 346 -1.69 17.01 -17.81
C ASP A 346 -2.33 16.33 -16.60
N TRP A 347 -2.16 16.90 -15.38
CA TRP A 347 -2.51 16.24 -14.13
C TRP A 347 -3.99 15.89 -14.00
N ASN A 348 -4.86 16.76 -14.51
CA ASN A 348 -6.29 16.54 -14.48
C ASN A 348 -6.71 15.28 -15.26
N PHE A 349 -6.05 15.00 -16.38
CA PHE A 349 -6.27 13.76 -17.12
C PHE A 349 -5.90 12.52 -16.30
N TYR A 350 -4.73 12.53 -15.68
CA TYR A 350 -4.25 11.41 -14.90
C TYR A 350 -5.13 11.14 -13.67
N MET A 351 -5.58 12.20 -12.99
CA MET A 351 -6.52 12.08 -11.85
C MET A 351 -7.88 11.55 -12.31
N ALA A 352 -8.46 12.14 -13.37
CA ALA A 352 -9.73 11.68 -13.94
C ALA A 352 -9.68 10.19 -14.31
N TYR A 353 -8.60 9.78 -15.00
CA TYR A 353 -8.38 8.38 -15.39
C TYR A 353 -8.33 7.43 -14.20
N ASN A 354 -7.55 7.74 -13.16
CA ASN A 354 -7.41 6.83 -12.02
C ASN A 354 -8.68 6.74 -11.20
N MET A 355 -9.37 7.85 -10.97
CA MET A 355 -10.65 7.86 -10.25
C MET A 355 -11.76 7.17 -11.05
N PHE A 356 -11.78 7.31 -12.39
CA PHE A 356 -12.63 6.52 -13.28
C PHE A 356 -12.38 5.02 -13.12
N ARG A 357 -11.10 4.60 -13.11
CA ARG A 357 -10.71 3.22 -12.88
C ARG A 357 -11.23 2.71 -11.54
N ILE A 358 -11.06 3.48 -10.46
CA ILE A 358 -11.55 3.10 -9.12
C ILE A 358 -13.07 3.04 -9.09
N ALA A 359 -13.77 4.01 -9.69
CA ALA A 359 -15.24 3.97 -9.78
C ALA A 359 -15.74 2.70 -10.51
N ALA A 360 -15.07 2.28 -11.58
CA ALA A 360 -15.39 1.04 -12.29
C ALA A 360 -15.15 -0.22 -11.41
N ILE A 361 -14.09 -0.25 -10.61
CA ILE A 361 -13.83 -1.32 -9.65
C ILE A 361 -14.93 -1.39 -8.57
N LEU A 362 -15.27 -0.23 -7.99
CA LEU A 362 -16.29 -0.11 -6.95
C LEU A 362 -17.68 -0.51 -7.48
N GLN A 363 -18.00 -0.16 -8.73
CA GLN A 363 -19.23 -0.61 -9.39
C GLN A 363 -19.26 -2.14 -9.55
N GLY A 364 -18.12 -2.74 -9.89
CA GLY A 364 -17.98 -4.20 -9.91
C GLY A 364 -18.20 -4.85 -8.54
N ILE A 365 -17.79 -4.18 -7.45
CA ILE A 365 -18.07 -4.61 -6.07
C ILE A 365 -19.59 -4.51 -5.80
N ALA A 366 -20.21 -3.37 -6.14
CA ALA A 366 -21.66 -3.18 -5.99
C ALA A 366 -22.45 -4.30 -6.69
N LYS A 367 -22.06 -4.67 -7.92
CA LYS A 367 -22.70 -5.77 -8.67
C LYS A 367 -22.58 -7.11 -7.96
N ARG A 368 -21.42 -7.41 -7.38
CA ARG A 368 -21.23 -8.66 -6.61
C ARG A 368 -22.06 -8.66 -5.31
N VAL A 369 -22.24 -7.52 -4.68
CA VAL A 369 -23.13 -7.39 -3.50
C VAL A 369 -24.58 -7.66 -3.90
N GLU A 370 -25.06 -7.05 -5.00
CA GLU A 370 -26.40 -7.30 -5.54
C GLU A 370 -26.62 -8.79 -5.89
N ALA A 371 -25.62 -9.43 -6.47
CA ALA A 371 -25.64 -10.84 -6.83
C ALA A 371 -25.44 -11.80 -5.64
N GLY A 372 -25.21 -11.30 -4.42
CA GLY A 372 -24.95 -12.14 -3.24
C GLY A 372 -23.61 -12.89 -3.27
N THR A 373 -22.67 -12.47 -4.14
CA THR A 373 -21.36 -13.13 -4.34
C THR A 373 -20.18 -12.32 -3.77
N ALA A 374 -20.47 -11.25 -3.02
CA ALA A 374 -19.44 -10.45 -2.39
C ALA A 374 -18.77 -11.20 -1.22
N SER A 375 -17.43 -11.16 -1.17
CA SER A 375 -16.63 -11.93 -0.21
C SER A 375 -16.40 -11.23 1.13
N SER A 376 -16.73 -9.94 1.28
CA SER A 376 -16.47 -9.17 2.49
C SER A 376 -17.68 -8.42 3.02
N ALA A 377 -17.77 -8.27 4.34
CA ALA A 377 -18.81 -7.48 5.01
C ALA A 377 -18.75 -5.99 4.61
N GLN A 378 -17.58 -5.49 4.25
CA GLN A 378 -17.35 -4.10 3.84
C GLN A 378 -17.72 -3.84 2.37
N ALA A 379 -17.97 -4.88 1.58
CA ALA A 379 -18.21 -4.77 0.14
C ALA A 379 -19.40 -3.85 -0.18
N LYS A 380 -20.46 -3.86 0.65
CA LYS A 380 -21.63 -2.99 0.47
C LYS A 380 -21.23 -1.53 0.57
N ALA A 381 -20.59 -1.12 1.66
CA ALA A 381 -20.13 0.25 1.87
C ALA A 381 -19.16 0.69 0.75
N SER A 382 -18.26 -0.19 0.33
CA SER A 382 -17.34 0.10 -0.78
C SER A 382 -18.09 0.33 -2.09
N GLY A 383 -19.08 -0.50 -2.42
CA GLY A 383 -19.90 -0.36 -3.64
C GLY A 383 -20.67 0.97 -3.69
N GLU A 384 -21.14 1.45 -2.54
CA GLU A 384 -21.88 2.72 -2.40
C GLU A 384 -20.99 3.94 -2.74
N THR A 385 -19.66 3.81 -2.71
CA THR A 385 -18.73 4.90 -3.06
C THR A 385 -18.44 5.02 -4.56
N ALA A 386 -18.99 4.14 -5.42
CA ALA A 386 -18.75 4.18 -6.87
C ALA A 386 -19.18 5.51 -7.50
N ARG A 387 -20.41 6.00 -7.22
CA ARG A 387 -20.90 7.28 -7.74
C ARG A 387 -20.12 8.49 -7.21
N PRO A 388 -19.89 8.66 -5.89
CA PRO A 388 -19.03 9.74 -5.40
C PRO A 388 -17.65 9.77 -6.04
N MET A 389 -17.05 8.61 -6.28
CA MET A 389 -15.75 8.51 -6.95
C MET A 389 -15.82 8.94 -8.43
N ALA A 390 -16.88 8.56 -9.15
CA ALA A 390 -17.11 9.00 -10.52
C ALA A 390 -17.34 10.52 -10.61
N GLN A 391 -18.06 11.11 -9.66
CA GLN A 391 -18.27 12.56 -9.55
C GLN A 391 -16.94 13.28 -9.33
N LEU A 392 -16.09 12.75 -8.45
CA LEU A 392 -14.76 13.30 -8.23
C LEU A 392 -13.90 13.21 -9.50
N ALA A 393 -13.92 12.07 -10.20
CA ALA A 393 -13.24 11.91 -11.49
C ALA A 393 -13.70 12.93 -12.53
N TRP A 394 -15.02 13.13 -12.64
CA TRP A 394 -15.59 14.09 -13.57
C TRP A 394 -15.22 15.52 -13.23
N SER A 395 -15.13 15.86 -11.93
CA SER A 395 -14.68 17.20 -11.53
C SER A 395 -13.26 17.54 -11.99
N PHE A 396 -12.38 16.56 -12.14
CA PHE A 396 -11.06 16.74 -12.75
C PHE A 396 -11.17 16.93 -14.26
N ALA A 397 -11.97 16.13 -14.94
CA ALA A 397 -12.21 16.27 -16.37
C ALA A 397 -12.73 17.67 -16.77
N GLN A 398 -13.50 18.30 -15.90
CA GLN A 398 -14.04 19.66 -16.13
C GLN A 398 -13.03 20.80 -15.93
N ARG A 399 -11.85 20.51 -15.36
CA ARG A 399 -10.79 21.52 -15.13
C ARG A 399 -9.70 21.47 -16.21
N GLY A 400 -9.66 20.42 -17.01
CA GLY A 400 -8.74 20.19 -18.11
C GLY A 400 -9.44 20.31 -19.45
#